data_58cf2fcc4c47921215daffd7ae0829ca
#
_entry.id   58cf2fcc4c47921215daffd7ae0829ca
#
_cell.length_a   1.000
_cell.length_b   1.000
_cell.length_c   1.000
_cell.angle_alpha   90.00
_cell.angle_beta   90.00
_cell.angle_gamma   90.00
#
_symmetry.space_group_name_H-M   'P 1'
#
loop_
_entity.id
_entity.type
_entity.pdbx_description
1 polymer ?
#
loop_
_entity_poly.entity_id
_entity_poly.type
_entity_poly.pdbx_seq_one_letter_code
_entity_poly.pdbx_strand_id
1 'polypeptide(L)'
;MVAMSAGDAILAKATQHFKEQLQNKSDTINVSEWGETIHYRPMNGKQRDAIIKHVNDGHLMEAYVESIVLRARDEDGKLMFKPIHKRELMTKVDPDILQRIATEMNTLDALLDDDDTEEVTAKKS
;
A
#
# COMPACT_ATOMS: atom_id res chain seq x y z
N MET A 1 -7.62 -33.32 -21.65
CA MET A 1 -8.11 -32.17 -20.90
C MET A 1 -7.79 -32.35 -19.42
N VAL A 2 -7.15 -31.36 -18.84
CA VAL A 2 -6.76 -31.46 -17.44
C VAL A 2 -7.88 -30.89 -16.57
N ALA A 3 -8.31 -31.63 -15.58
CA ALA A 3 -9.33 -31.17 -14.66
C ALA A 3 -8.72 -30.09 -13.75
N MET A 4 -9.49 -29.05 -13.51
CA MET A 4 -9.06 -27.97 -12.61
C MET A 4 -9.07 -28.48 -11.18
N SER A 5 -7.97 -28.28 -10.45
CA SER A 5 -7.89 -28.64 -9.05
C SER A 5 -8.73 -27.68 -8.19
N ALA A 6 -9.00 -28.09 -6.94
CA ALA A 6 -9.69 -27.22 -6.00
C ALA A 6 -8.90 -25.93 -5.77
N GLY A 7 -7.56 -26.03 -5.72
CA GLY A 7 -6.70 -24.86 -5.57
C GLY A 7 -6.81 -23.92 -6.75
N ASP A 8 -6.84 -24.44 -7.97
CA ASP A 8 -7.00 -23.62 -9.17
C ASP A 8 -8.33 -22.89 -9.19
N ALA A 9 -9.41 -23.58 -8.81
CA ALA A 9 -10.73 -22.97 -8.78
C ALA A 9 -10.82 -21.85 -7.74
N ILE A 10 -10.25 -22.08 -6.57
CA ILE A 10 -10.23 -21.07 -5.50
C ILE A 10 -9.35 -19.88 -5.91
N LEU A 11 -8.21 -20.15 -6.52
CA LEU A 11 -7.31 -19.10 -7.00
C LEU A 11 -8.02 -18.20 -8.01
N ALA A 12 -8.78 -18.77 -8.93
CA ALA A 12 -9.53 -17.99 -9.90
C ALA A 12 -10.53 -17.05 -9.22
N LYS A 13 -11.23 -17.54 -8.19
CA LYS A 13 -12.17 -16.72 -7.41
C LYS A 13 -11.45 -15.64 -6.62
N ALA A 14 -10.33 -15.97 -6.00
CA ALA A 14 -9.53 -15.01 -5.23
C ALA A 14 -8.98 -13.92 -6.13
N THR A 15 -8.49 -14.28 -7.32
CA THR A 15 -7.98 -13.32 -8.29
C THR A 15 -9.09 -12.38 -8.77
N GLN A 16 -10.27 -12.93 -9.05
CA GLN A 16 -11.40 -12.12 -9.47
C GLN A 16 -11.83 -11.16 -8.37
N HIS A 17 -11.86 -11.62 -7.13
CA HIS A 17 -12.21 -10.78 -5.98
C HIS A 17 -11.25 -9.59 -5.86
N PHE A 18 -9.96 -9.84 -6.02
CA PHE A 18 -8.97 -8.76 -5.94
C PHE A 18 -9.12 -7.76 -7.08
N LYS A 19 -9.40 -8.24 -8.31
CA LYS A 19 -9.67 -7.34 -9.43
C LYS A 19 -10.85 -6.43 -9.16
N GLU A 20 -11.91 -6.96 -8.55
CA GLU A 20 -13.07 -6.17 -8.20
C GLU A 20 -12.73 -5.14 -7.12
N GLN A 21 -11.91 -5.49 -6.15
CA GLN A 21 -11.43 -4.55 -5.15
C GLN A 21 -10.62 -3.41 -5.77
N LEU A 22 -9.76 -3.73 -6.72
CA LEU A 22 -8.95 -2.71 -7.42
C LEU A 22 -9.84 -1.72 -8.18
N GLN A 23 -10.97 -2.18 -8.71
CA GLN A 23 -11.90 -1.33 -9.43
C GLN A 23 -12.79 -0.51 -8.49
N ASN A 24 -13.19 -1.07 -7.36
CA ASN A 24 -14.22 -0.50 -6.50
C ASN A 24 -13.68 0.22 -5.27
N LYS A 25 -12.43 -0.01 -4.88
CA LYS A 25 -11.86 0.57 -3.66
C LYS A 25 -10.70 1.52 -3.94
N SER A 26 -10.80 2.28 -5.03
CA SER A 26 -9.86 3.37 -5.22
C SER A 26 -10.28 4.54 -4.33
N ASP A 27 -9.31 5.27 -3.83
CA ASP A 27 -9.55 6.43 -2.99
C ASP A 27 -8.62 7.55 -3.39
N THR A 28 -8.83 8.74 -2.82
CA THR A 28 -8.02 9.91 -3.16
C THR A 28 -7.53 10.60 -1.90
N ILE A 29 -6.38 11.26 -2.04
CA ILE A 29 -5.79 12.09 -0.99
C ILE A 29 -5.48 13.44 -1.61
N ASN A 30 -6.00 14.50 -0.98
CA ASN A 30 -5.76 15.85 -1.44
C ASN A 30 -4.52 16.41 -0.74
N VAL A 31 -3.47 16.68 -1.50
CA VAL A 31 -2.23 17.25 -0.97
C VAL A 31 -2.20 18.72 -1.36
N SER A 32 -2.80 19.57 -0.53
CA SER A 32 -2.92 20.99 -0.82
C SER A 32 -1.57 21.68 -0.95
N GLU A 33 -0.57 21.24 -0.20
CA GLU A 33 0.79 21.80 -0.25
C GLU A 33 1.43 21.63 -1.62
N TRP A 34 1.03 20.60 -2.35
CA TRP A 34 1.55 20.33 -3.70
C TRP A 34 0.56 20.74 -4.79
N GLY A 35 -0.66 21.11 -4.41
CA GLY A 35 -1.72 21.40 -5.38
C GLY A 35 -2.13 20.18 -6.17
N GLU A 36 -2.03 18.99 -5.59
CA GLU A 36 -2.27 17.73 -6.28
C GLU A 36 -3.22 16.82 -5.52
N THR A 37 -3.92 15.99 -6.28
CA THR A 37 -4.73 14.90 -5.74
C THR A 37 -4.06 13.59 -6.10
N ILE A 38 -3.83 12.75 -5.10
CA ILE A 38 -3.22 11.44 -5.28
C ILE A 38 -4.33 10.39 -5.26
N HIS A 39 -4.35 9.52 -6.27
CA HIS A 39 -5.25 8.38 -6.32
C HIS A 39 -4.49 7.13 -5.89
N TYR A 40 -5.16 6.21 -5.21
CA TYR A 40 -4.52 4.97 -4.82
C TYR A 40 -5.52 3.83 -4.76
N ARG A 41 -4.99 2.60 -4.78
CA ARG A 41 -5.77 1.36 -4.78
C ARG A 41 -5.22 0.42 -3.73
N PRO A 42 -5.98 -0.62 -3.36
CA PRO A 42 -5.45 -1.67 -2.48
C PRO A 42 -4.16 -2.26 -3.04
N MET A 43 -3.25 -2.63 -2.17
CA MET A 43 -1.99 -3.23 -2.57
C MET A 43 -2.08 -4.75 -2.55
N ASN A 44 -1.23 -5.40 -3.36
CA ASN A 44 -1.09 -6.84 -3.33
C ASN A 44 -0.06 -7.25 -2.27
N GLY A 45 0.09 -8.59 -2.07
CA GLY A 45 0.99 -9.10 -1.04
C GLY A 45 2.45 -8.77 -1.28
N LYS A 46 2.87 -8.74 -2.54
CA LYS A 46 4.26 -8.40 -2.86
C LYS A 46 4.59 -6.95 -2.51
N GLN A 47 3.65 -6.04 -2.79
CA GLN A 47 3.80 -4.64 -2.41
C GLN A 47 3.82 -4.47 -0.90
N ARG A 48 2.95 -5.21 -0.20
CA ARG A 48 2.91 -5.17 1.26
C ARG A 48 4.22 -5.66 1.86
N ASP A 49 4.79 -6.75 1.33
CA ASP A 49 6.07 -7.26 1.81
C ASP A 49 7.18 -6.23 1.67
N ALA A 50 7.23 -5.52 0.55
CA ALA A 50 8.25 -4.49 0.34
C ALA A 50 8.15 -3.39 1.40
N ILE A 51 6.95 -3.01 1.79
CA ILE A 51 6.73 -1.98 2.80
C ILE A 51 7.07 -2.51 4.20
N ILE A 52 6.58 -3.71 4.52
CA ILE A 52 6.82 -4.34 5.83
C ILE A 52 8.31 -4.53 6.10
N LYS A 53 9.07 -4.88 5.06
CA LYS A 53 10.50 -5.05 5.21
C LYS A 53 11.16 -3.80 5.78
N HIS A 54 10.82 -2.64 5.25
CA HIS A 54 11.36 -1.39 5.77
C HIS A 54 10.93 -1.13 7.22
N VAL A 55 9.67 -1.43 7.54
CA VAL A 55 9.16 -1.27 8.92
C VAL A 55 9.94 -2.18 9.87
N ASN A 56 10.13 -3.44 9.50
CA ASN A 56 10.84 -4.40 10.34
C ASN A 56 12.31 -4.06 10.53
N ASP A 57 12.92 -3.42 9.53
CA ASP A 57 14.31 -2.97 9.60
C ASP A 57 14.47 -1.66 10.38
N GLY A 58 13.38 -1.08 10.86
CA GLY A 58 13.42 0.18 11.59
C GLY A 58 13.51 1.41 10.71
N HIS A 59 13.30 1.26 9.40
CA HIS A 59 13.39 2.34 8.43
C HIS A 59 12.00 2.87 8.09
N LEU A 60 11.36 3.50 9.07
CA LEU A 60 9.96 3.92 8.93
C LEU A 60 9.75 4.92 7.80
N MET A 61 10.64 5.90 7.65
CA MET A 61 10.50 6.89 6.56
C MET A 61 10.63 6.23 5.20
N GLU A 62 11.53 5.26 5.05
CA GLU A 62 11.64 4.52 3.80
C GLU A 62 10.38 3.71 3.52
N ALA A 63 9.72 3.21 4.57
CA ALA A 63 8.44 2.52 4.41
C ALA A 63 7.37 3.47 3.89
N TYR A 64 7.30 4.68 4.40
CA TYR A 64 6.35 5.69 3.91
C TYR A 64 6.61 6.01 2.43
N VAL A 65 7.86 6.26 2.08
CA VAL A 65 8.23 6.57 0.70
C VAL A 65 7.94 5.39 -0.23
N GLU A 66 8.26 4.17 0.20
CA GLU A 66 7.96 2.97 -0.59
C GLU A 66 6.46 2.84 -0.84
N SER A 67 5.66 3.08 0.17
CA SER A 67 4.20 3.04 0.04
C SER A 67 3.71 4.03 -1.02
N ILE A 68 4.24 5.25 -0.98
CA ILE A 68 3.85 6.30 -1.92
C ILE A 68 4.27 5.94 -3.35
N VAL A 69 5.51 5.52 -3.53
CA VAL A 69 6.03 5.18 -4.87
C VAL A 69 5.26 4.00 -5.47
N LEU A 70 4.92 3.01 -4.67
CA LEU A 70 4.20 1.83 -5.16
C LEU A 70 2.73 2.11 -5.46
N ARG A 71 2.10 3.05 -4.74
CA ARG A 71 0.65 3.19 -4.76
C ARG A 71 0.11 4.47 -5.34
N ALA A 72 0.87 5.58 -5.29
CA ALA A 72 0.36 6.86 -5.77
C ALA A 72 0.16 6.85 -7.28
N ARG A 73 -1.04 7.24 -7.72
CA ARG A 73 -1.42 7.27 -9.13
C ARG A 73 -2.07 8.60 -9.46
N ASP A 74 -1.97 8.97 -10.73
CA ASP A 74 -2.67 10.15 -11.23
C ASP A 74 -4.14 9.80 -11.55
N GLU A 75 -4.90 10.77 -12.03
CA GLU A 75 -6.31 10.57 -12.35
C GLU A 75 -6.55 9.55 -13.45
N ASP A 76 -5.55 9.31 -14.30
CA ASP A 76 -5.62 8.32 -15.37
C ASP A 76 -5.23 6.92 -14.89
N GLY A 77 -4.87 6.78 -13.62
CA GLY A 77 -4.46 5.50 -13.04
C GLY A 77 -3.02 5.13 -13.28
N LYS A 78 -2.20 6.06 -13.76
CA LYS A 78 -0.77 5.82 -14.00
C LYS A 78 0.02 6.11 -12.74
N LEU A 79 1.11 5.37 -12.52
CA LEU A 79 1.98 5.60 -11.38
C LEU A 79 2.53 7.03 -11.44
N MET A 80 2.37 7.73 -10.32
CA MET A 80 2.81 9.12 -10.19
C MET A 80 4.32 9.24 -10.04
N PHE A 81 4.92 8.30 -9.32
CA PHE A 81 6.36 8.30 -9.05
C PHE A 81 7.03 7.04 -9.60
N LYS A 82 8.31 7.20 -9.96
CA LYS A 82 9.17 6.12 -10.40
C LYS A 82 10.14 5.75 -9.27
N PRO A 83 10.71 4.54 -9.28
CA PRO A 83 11.69 4.17 -8.25
C PRO A 83 12.86 5.15 -8.13
N ILE A 84 13.26 5.79 -9.21
CA ILE A 84 14.34 6.77 -9.20
C ILE A 84 14.01 7.99 -8.33
N HIS A 85 12.72 8.27 -8.11
CA HIS A 85 12.29 9.40 -7.30
C HIS A 85 12.42 9.17 -5.79
N LYS A 86 12.66 7.92 -5.35
CA LYS A 86 12.73 7.61 -3.92
C LYS A 86 13.74 8.46 -3.18
N ARG A 87 14.92 8.63 -3.76
CA ARG A 87 15.98 9.40 -3.12
C ARG A 87 15.57 10.85 -2.91
N GLU A 88 14.94 11.46 -3.90
CA GLU A 88 14.51 12.85 -3.78
C GLU A 88 13.37 12.99 -2.78
N LEU A 89 12.46 12.04 -2.75
CA LEU A 89 11.40 12.03 -1.74
C LEU A 89 11.99 11.94 -0.34
N MET A 90 13.04 11.13 -0.16
CA MET A 90 13.69 10.99 1.15
C MET A 90 14.48 12.21 1.58
N THR A 91 15.00 12.99 0.63
CA THR A 91 15.99 14.03 0.94
C THR A 91 15.51 15.46 0.69
N LYS A 92 14.48 15.64 -0.12
CA LYS A 92 14.06 16.99 -0.56
C LYS A 92 12.60 17.32 -0.28
N VAL A 93 11.87 16.41 0.34
CA VAL A 93 10.44 16.58 0.57
C VAL A 93 10.16 16.55 2.07
N ASP A 94 9.17 17.34 2.50
CA ASP A 94 8.78 17.43 3.90
C ASP A 94 8.34 16.05 4.41
N PRO A 95 9.03 15.48 5.41
CA PRO A 95 8.70 14.16 5.94
C PRO A 95 7.31 14.09 6.56
N ASP A 96 6.80 15.20 7.10
CA ASP A 96 5.46 15.22 7.68
C ASP A 96 4.38 15.01 6.61
N ILE A 97 4.60 15.56 5.44
CA ILE A 97 3.67 15.37 4.31
C ILE A 97 3.73 13.92 3.84
N LEU A 98 4.92 13.36 3.72
CA LEU A 98 5.08 11.95 3.33
C LEU A 98 4.39 11.02 4.33
N GLN A 99 4.56 11.27 5.61
CA GLN A 99 3.92 10.49 6.66
C GLN A 99 2.40 10.61 6.57
N ARG A 100 1.88 11.82 6.37
CA ARG A 100 0.45 12.04 6.26
C ARG A 100 -0.14 11.28 5.08
N ILE A 101 0.49 11.35 3.92
CA ILE A 101 0.02 10.65 2.73
C ILE A 101 0.00 9.14 2.97
N ALA A 102 1.08 8.58 3.47
CA ALA A 102 1.18 7.15 3.72
C ALA A 102 0.15 6.69 4.76
N THR A 103 -0.06 7.49 5.79
CA THR A 103 -1.04 7.20 6.84
C THR A 103 -2.46 7.22 6.28
N GLU A 104 -2.78 8.21 5.45
CA GLU A 104 -4.08 8.29 4.81
C GLU A 104 -4.35 7.13 3.85
N MET A 105 -3.30 6.56 3.27
CA MET A 105 -3.42 5.34 2.47
C MET A 105 -3.71 4.11 3.33
N ASN A 106 -3.67 4.25 4.64
CA ASN A 106 -3.87 3.17 5.61
C ASN A 106 -2.91 2.00 5.44
N THR A 107 -1.79 2.23 4.77
CA THR A 107 -0.85 1.15 4.48
C THR A 107 -0.11 0.70 5.72
N LEU A 108 0.58 1.65 6.36
CA LEU A 108 1.39 1.32 7.54
C LEU A 108 0.54 1.11 8.78
N ASP A 109 -0.51 1.91 8.94
CA ASP A 109 -1.42 1.76 10.07
C ASP A 109 -2.12 0.40 10.02
N ALA A 110 -2.57 -0.02 8.85
CA ALA A 110 -3.19 -1.33 8.70
C ALA A 110 -2.22 -2.46 9.03
N LEU A 111 -0.95 -2.33 8.63
CA LEU A 111 0.06 -3.34 8.94
C LEU A 111 0.35 -3.41 10.44
N LEU A 112 0.42 -2.26 11.10
CA LEU A 112 0.66 -2.20 12.53
C LEU A 112 -0.58 -2.68 13.31
N ASP A 113 -1.76 -2.31 12.85
CA ASP A 113 -3.02 -2.73 13.47
C ASP A 113 -3.20 -4.24 13.39
N ASP A 114 -2.81 -4.86 12.28
CA ASP A 114 -2.87 -6.31 12.13
C ASP A 114 -2.02 -7.00 13.19
N ASP A 115 -0.81 -6.50 13.42
CA ASP A 115 0.07 -7.03 14.47
C ASP A 115 -0.54 -6.82 15.85
N ASP A 116 -1.04 -5.63 16.11
CA ASP A 116 -1.68 -5.30 17.38
C ASP A 116 -2.92 -6.15 17.61
N THR A 117 -3.71 -6.34 16.57
CA THR A 117 -4.91 -7.17 16.64
C THR A 117 -4.56 -8.61 16.98
N GLU A 118 -3.53 -9.14 16.36
CA GLU A 118 -3.07 -10.50 16.65
C GLU A 118 -2.60 -10.63 18.09
N GLU A 119 -1.83 -9.65 18.58
CA GLU A 119 -1.38 -9.64 19.96
C GLU A 119 -2.55 -9.61 20.94
N VAL A 120 -3.49 -8.74 20.69
CA VAL A 120 -4.66 -8.61 21.55
C VAL A 120 -5.45 -9.90 21.56
N THR A 121 -5.63 -10.52 20.41
CA THR A 121 -6.33 -11.80 20.32
C THR A 121 -5.59 -12.88 21.08
N ALA A 122 -4.27 -12.95 20.93
CA ALA A 122 -3.46 -13.92 21.65
C ALA A 122 -3.54 -13.73 23.16
N LYS A 123 -3.54 -12.48 23.61
CA LYS A 123 -3.63 -12.18 25.04
C LYS A 123 -4.99 -12.54 25.63
N LYS A 124 -6.02 -12.45 24.83
CA LYS A 124 -7.37 -12.78 25.28
C LYS A 124 -7.63 -14.27 25.32
N SER A 125 -6.89 -15.00 24.57
CA SER A 125 -7.00 -16.46 24.59
C SER A 125 -6.10 -17.07 25.67
#